data_7b54818f9dc717896e746f034a785223
#
_entry.id   7b54818f9dc717896e746f034a785223
#
_cell.length_a   1.000
_cell.length_b   1.000
_cell.length_c   1.000
_cell.angle_alpha   90.00
_cell.angle_beta   90.00
_cell.angle_gamma   90.00
#
_symmetry.space_group_name_H-M   'P 1'
#
loop_
_entity.id
_entity.type
_entity.pdbx_description
1 polymer ?
#
loop_
_entity_poly.entity_id
_entity_poly.type
_entity_poly.pdbx_seq_one_letter_code
_entity_poly.pdbx_strand_id
1 'polypeptide(L)'
;NIKQAIDLNYAGICLTVDLDAYGRRERDLAKRYRTTSRQSASGFEHQMRFSWKDIDRIKSYCDLPIIIKGIATREDAILAIEHGVEVIYVSNHGGRQLDFGLGGLKVLPEIVDAVDNKATVFFDGGIMRGTDVVKALSLGADIVGIGRLQGLAAAAGGSAAIFRMLELLELEIITCLRLLGINDIADLNSTFLTEDVSLGSLDVLSA
;
A
#
# COMPACT_ATOMS: atom_id res chain seq x y z
N ASN A 1 11.09 19.93 5.68
CA ASN A 1 10.54 19.18 4.52
C ASN A 1 9.12 19.65 4.14
N ILE A 2 8.14 19.78 5.10
CA ILE A 2 6.75 20.16 4.78
C ILE A 2 6.71 21.57 4.17
N LYS A 3 7.38 22.56 4.79
CA LYS A 3 7.47 23.93 4.23
C LYS A 3 8.03 23.93 2.81
N GLN A 4 9.07 23.12 2.56
CA GLN A 4 9.64 22.99 1.21
C GLN A 4 8.65 22.36 0.23
N ALA A 5 7.82 21.41 0.65
CA ALA A 5 6.77 20.84 -0.20
C ALA A 5 5.70 21.86 -0.56
N ILE A 6 5.32 22.72 0.39
CA ILE A 6 4.41 23.85 0.16
C ILE A 6 5.03 24.83 -0.86
N ASP A 7 6.27 25.26 -0.62
CA ASP A 7 6.99 26.22 -1.47
C ASP A 7 7.19 25.71 -2.91
N LEU A 8 7.25 24.38 -3.08
CA LEU A 8 7.41 23.71 -4.39
C LEU A 8 6.09 23.22 -5.00
N ASN A 9 4.94 23.60 -4.44
CA ASN A 9 3.61 23.26 -4.92
C ASN A 9 3.40 21.74 -5.10
N TYR A 10 3.79 20.94 -4.11
CA TYR A 10 3.47 19.51 -4.09
C TYR A 10 1.96 19.29 -3.95
N ALA A 11 1.44 18.22 -4.55
CA ALA A 11 0.01 17.91 -4.52
C ALA A 11 -0.47 17.34 -3.17
N GLY A 12 0.44 16.87 -2.31
CA GLY A 12 0.12 16.31 -1.01
C GLY A 12 1.37 15.81 -0.29
N ILE A 13 1.20 15.39 0.95
CA ILE A 13 2.28 14.90 1.83
C ILE A 13 1.96 13.50 2.28
N CYS A 14 2.83 12.55 1.97
CA CYS A 14 2.72 11.17 2.43
C CYS A 14 3.57 10.95 3.68
N LEU A 15 2.92 10.60 4.78
CA LEU A 15 3.54 10.26 6.05
C LEU A 15 3.48 8.75 6.25
N THR A 16 4.65 8.11 6.36
CA THR A 16 4.76 6.67 6.61
C THR A 16 4.80 6.42 8.11
N VAL A 17 3.83 5.68 8.63
CA VAL A 17 3.62 5.48 10.07
C VAL A 17 3.92 4.06 10.56
N ASP A 18 4.22 3.13 9.67
CA ASP A 18 4.61 1.75 9.99
C ASP A 18 6.14 1.54 10.05
N LEU A 19 6.90 2.62 10.24
CA LEU A 19 8.37 2.65 10.29
C LEU A 19 8.94 3.18 11.61
N ASP A 20 8.15 3.23 12.65
CA ASP A 20 8.56 3.63 14.00
C ASP A 20 9.66 2.73 14.58
N ALA A 21 9.66 1.45 14.16
CA ALA A 21 10.77 0.53 14.36
C ALA A 21 11.08 -0.21 13.05
N TYR A 22 12.36 -0.55 12.82
CA TYR A 22 12.71 -1.39 11.67
C TYR A 22 12.39 -2.85 11.94
N GLY A 23 11.54 -3.42 11.12
CA GLY A 23 11.28 -4.86 11.09
C GLY A 23 12.56 -5.67 10.91
N ARG A 24 12.60 -6.83 11.51
CA ARG A 24 13.71 -7.77 11.39
C ARG A 24 13.69 -8.40 10.00
N ARG A 25 14.68 -8.04 9.18
CA ARG A 25 14.81 -8.55 7.79
C ARG A 25 15.88 -9.61 7.76
N GLU A 26 15.51 -10.86 7.96
CA GLU A 26 16.42 -12.00 8.11
C GLU A 26 17.37 -12.15 6.93
N ARG A 27 16.88 -11.95 5.70
CA ARG A 27 17.72 -12.01 4.49
C ARG A 27 18.80 -10.91 4.49
N ASP A 28 18.45 -9.70 4.89
CA ASP A 28 19.41 -8.58 4.97
C ASP A 28 20.44 -8.86 6.06
N LEU A 29 19.99 -9.38 7.23
CA LEU A 29 20.86 -9.77 8.33
C LEU A 29 21.83 -10.89 7.94
N ALA A 30 21.33 -11.96 7.30
CA ALA A 30 22.15 -13.08 6.84
C ALA A 30 23.22 -12.63 5.83
N LYS A 31 22.89 -11.67 4.96
CA LYS A 31 23.83 -11.09 4.00
C LYS A 31 24.67 -9.94 4.56
N ARG A 32 24.52 -9.59 5.84
CA ARG A 32 25.14 -8.42 6.47
C ARG A 32 24.89 -7.12 5.70
N TYR A 33 23.77 -7.05 4.99
CA TYR A 33 23.39 -5.90 4.20
C TYR A 33 22.71 -4.84 5.08
N ARG A 34 23.15 -3.59 4.95
CA ARG A 34 22.52 -2.44 5.58
C ARG A 34 22.03 -1.49 4.49
N THR A 35 20.73 -1.17 4.53
CA THR A 35 20.18 -0.15 3.64
C THR A 35 20.79 1.24 3.94
N THR A 36 20.83 2.13 2.96
CA THR A 36 21.34 3.49 3.12
C THR A 36 20.64 4.23 4.26
N SER A 37 19.33 4.07 4.39
CA SER A 37 18.55 4.65 5.50
C SER A 37 18.95 4.10 6.87
N ARG A 38 19.39 2.84 6.98
CA ARG A 38 19.93 2.26 8.22
C ARG A 38 21.36 2.68 8.50
N GLN A 39 22.12 3.05 7.49
CA GLN A 39 23.49 3.55 7.65
C GLN A 39 23.54 4.98 8.19
N SER A 40 22.55 5.80 7.80
CA SER A 40 22.39 7.19 8.24
C SER A 40 21.56 7.34 9.52
N ALA A 41 21.27 6.24 10.19
CA ALA A 41 20.27 6.14 11.26
C ALA A 41 20.70 6.64 12.66
N SER A 42 21.27 7.80 12.73
CA SER A 42 21.13 8.63 13.93
C SER A 42 19.89 9.52 13.73
N GLY A 43 18.75 9.18 14.29
CA GLY A 43 17.59 10.06 14.17
C GLY A 43 16.23 9.42 13.96
N PHE A 44 16.08 8.09 14.05
CA PHE A 44 14.76 7.44 13.99
C PHE A 44 13.90 7.69 15.23
N GLU A 45 14.45 8.27 16.26
CA GLU A 45 13.74 8.63 17.50
C GLU A 45 12.53 9.53 17.25
N HIS A 46 12.55 10.35 16.21
CA HIS A 46 11.40 11.19 15.86
C HIS A 46 10.24 10.39 15.29
N GLN A 47 10.49 9.30 14.54
CA GLN A 47 9.43 8.43 14.03
C GLN A 47 8.77 7.65 15.16
N MET A 48 9.56 7.16 16.12
CA MET A 48 9.06 6.48 17.33
C MET A 48 8.16 7.36 18.21
N ARG A 49 8.26 8.67 18.08
CA ARG A 49 7.45 9.65 18.83
C ARG A 49 6.30 10.21 18.06
N PHE A 50 6.14 9.83 16.78
CA PHE A 50 5.08 10.33 15.92
C PHE A 50 3.71 9.85 16.44
N SER A 51 2.76 10.78 16.50
CA SER A 51 1.44 10.55 17.07
C SER A 51 0.37 11.33 16.32
N TRP A 52 -0.89 11.05 16.56
CA TRP A 52 -2.03 11.77 16.00
C TRP A 52 -1.95 13.29 16.24
N LYS A 53 -1.41 13.74 17.40
CA LYS A 53 -1.16 15.16 17.68
C LYS A 53 -0.20 15.81 16.69
N ASP A 54 0.69 15.05 16.09
CA ASP A 54 1.60 15.57 15.06
C ASP A 54 0.86 15.81 13.75
N ILE A 55 -0.17 14.99 13.44
CA ILE A 55 -1.08 15.24 12.31
C ILE A 55 -1.82 16.57 12.53
N ASP A 56 -2.44 16.76 13.69
CA ASP A 56 -3.14 18.00 14.03
C ASP A 56 -2.21 19.22 13.91
N ARG A 57 -0.98 19.09 14.42
CA ARG A 57 0.04 20.11 14.33
C ARG A 57 0.40 20.42 12.87
N ILE A 58 0.57 19.41 12.02
CA ILE A 58 0.86 19.60 10.60
C ILE A 58 -0.30 20.33 9.92
N LYS A 59 -1.53 19.87 10.14
CA LYS A 59 -2.73 20.48 9.56
C LYS A 59 -2.96 21.92 10.04
N SER A 60 -2.43 22.32 11.18
CA SER A 60 -2.56 23.70 11.67
C SER A 60 -1.77 24.74 10.84
N TYR A 61 -0.84 24.31 9.98
CA TYR A 61 -0.01 25.21 9.16
C TYR A 61 0.17 24.72 7.71
N CYS A 62 -0.46 23.63 7.33
CA CYS A 62 -0.31 23.01 6.01
C CYS A 62 -1.68 22.61 5.46
N ASP A 63 -2.08 23.24 4.36
CA ASP A 63 -3.34 22.97 3.65
C ASP A 63 -3.22 21.87 2.60
N LEU A 64 -2.00 21.29 2.40
CA LEU A 64 -1.81 20.18 1.48
C LEU A 64 -2.50 18.92 2.01
N PRO A 65 -3.12 18.12 1.14
CA PRO A 65 -3.69 16.84 1.52
C PRO A 65 -2.67 15.95 2.24
N ILE A 66 -3.06 15.34 3.34
CA ILE A 66 -2.23 14.39 4.08
C ILE A 66 -2.62 12.97 3.71
N ILE A 67 -1.62 12.20 3.33
CA ILE A 67 -1.71 10.77 3.07
C ILE A 67 -1.03 10.06 4.23
N ILE A 68 -1.75 9.21 4.96
CA ILE A 68 -1.12 8.35 5.98
C ILE A 68 -0.93 6.96 5.41
N LYS A 69 0.33 6.56 5.25
CA LYS A 69 0.74 5.25 4.73
C LYS A 69 1.18 4.31 5.85
N GLY A 70 0.62 3.12 5.86
CA GLY A 70 0.91 2.09 6.86
C GLY A 70 -0.29 1.74 7.73
N ILE A 71 -1.49 2.16 7.32
CA ILE A 71 -2.74 1.80 7.99
C ILE A 71 -3.07 0.34 7.67
N ALA A 72 -3.31 -0.46 8.70
CA ALA A 72 -3.60 -1.88 8.59
C ALA A 72 -4.76 -2.33 9.51
N THR A 73 -5.44 -1.41 10.17
CA THR A 73 -6.57 -1.67 11.07
C THR A 73 -7.72 -0.70 10.82
N ARG A 74 -8.94 -1.16 11.11
CA ARG A 74 -10.16 -0.34 11.10
C ARG A 74 -10.05 0.86 12.03
N GLU A 75 -9.52 0.63 13.23
CA GLU A 75 -9.41 1.63 14.29
C GLU A 75 -8.51 2.79 13.87
N ASP A 76 -7.36 2.50 13.29
CA ASP A 76 -6.45 3.54 12.80
C ASP A 76 -7.03 4.30 11.61
N ALA A 77 -7.80 3.65 10.74
CA ALA A 77 -8.50 4.31 9.65
C ALA A 77 -9.54 5.33 10.17
N ILE A 78 -10.32 4.95 11.19
CA ILE A 78 -11.28 5.83 11.84
C ILE A 78 -10.56 7.03 12.48
N LEU A 79 -9.51 6.80 13.25
CA LEU A 79 -8.72 7.85 13.88
C LEU A 79 -8.12 8.80 12.84
N ALA A 80 -7.60 8.28 11.72
CA ALA A 80 -7.07 9.11 10.66
C ALA A 80 -8.12 10.07 10.08
N ILE A 81 -9.35 9.59 9.88
CA ILE A 81 -10.48 10.43 9.43
C ILE A 81 -10.84 11.48 10.48
N GLU A 82 -10.89 11.12 11.77
CA GLU A 82 -11.17 12.05 12.87
C GLU A 82 -10.14 13.18 12.95
N HIS A 83 -8.87 12.88 12.60
CA HIS A 83 -7.80 13.87 12.49
C HIS A 83 -7.74 14.58 11.11
N GLY A 84 -8.77 14.40 10.27
CA GLY A 84 -8.92 15.09 8.99
C GLY A 84 -7.93 14.67 7.92
N VAL A 85 -7.47 13.42 7.93
CA VAL A 85 -6.61 12.86 6.88
C VAL A 85 -7.44 12.62 5.61
N GLU A 86 -6.94 13.04 4.47
CA GLU A 86 -7.65 12.97 3.20
C GLU A 86 -7.41 11.66 2.45
N VAL A 87 -6.30 10.97 2.73
CA VAL A 87 -5.96 9.72 2.05
C VAL A 87 -5.47 8.67 3.05
N ILE A 88 -6.16 7.55 3.09
CA ILE A 88 -5.80 6.37 3.87
C ILE A 88 -5.03 5.41 2.96
N TYR A 89 -3.74 5.21 3.22
CA TYR A 89 -2.93 4.31 2.44
C TYR A 89 -2.75 2.98 3.17
N VAL A 90 -3.57 2.01 2.80
CA VAL A 90 -3.53 0.63 3.33
C VAL A 90 -2.24 -0.04 2.90
N SER A 91 -1.41 -0.38 3.86
CA SER A 91 -0.09 -0.96 3.63
C SER A 91 0.44 -1.64 4.88
N ASN A 92 1.06 -2.81 4.70
CA ASN A 92 1.89 -3.46 5.72
C ASN A 92 3.38 -3.49 5.30
N HIS A 93 3.78 -2.53 4.45
CA HIS A 93 5.13 -2.43 3.90
C HIS A 93 5.58 -3.69 3.15
N GLY A 94 4.65 -4.41 2.55
CA GLY A 94 4.91 -5.69 1.89
C GLY A 94 5.32 -6.81 2.84
N GLY A 95 4.82 -6.80 4.07
CA GLY A 95 5.13 -7.76 5.13
C GLY A 95 6.54 -7.60 5.70
N ARG A 96 7.17 -6.43 5.57
CA ARG A 96 8.58 -6.21 5.93
C ARG A 96 8.78 -5.58 7.31
N GLN A 97 7.70 -5.27 8.02
CA GLN A 97 7.74 -4.61 9.32
C GLN A 97 7.33 -5.56 10.44
N LEU A 98 6.05 -5.64 10.76
CA LEU A 98 5.53 -6.57 11.75
C LEU A 98 5.37 -7.95 11.10
N ASP A 99 5.88 -9.01 11.77
CA ASP A 99 5.65 -10.39 11.36
C ASP A 99 4.27 -10.89 11.83
N PHE A 100 3.76 -11.92 11.18
CA PHE A 100 2.47 -12.57 11.49
C PHE A 100 1.23 -11.67 11.36
N GLY A 101 1.37 -10.50 10.75
CA GLY A 101 0.23 -9.64 10.38
C GLY A 101 -0.55 -10.20 9.18
N LEU A 102 -1.79 -9.75 9.03
CA LEU A 102 -2.61 -10.09 7.87
C LEU A 102 -2.04 -9.49 6.58
N GLY A 103 -2.29 -10.15 5.46
CA GLY A 103 -1.99 -9.60 4.13
C GLY A 103 -2.85 -8.37 3.84
N GLY A 104 -2.31 -7.39 3.10
CA GLY A 104 -3.00 -6.13 2.84
C GLY A 104 -4.38 -6.29 2.20
N LEU A 105 -4.55 -7.20 1.22
CA LEU A 105 -5.86 -7.48 0.62
C LEU A 105 -6.88 -8.04 1.63
N LYS A 106 -6.41 -8.68 2.71
CA LYS A 106 -7.30 -9.25 3.74
C LYS A 106 -7.89 -8.17 4.64
N VAL A 107 -7.13 -7.09 4.90
CA VAL A 107 -7.59 -5.97 5.75
C VAL A 107 -8.24 -4.85 4.95
N LEU A 108 -8.05 -4.79 3.63
CA LEU A 108 -8.56 -3.72 2.78
C LEU A 108 -10.09 -3.55 2.89
N PRO A 109 -10.93 -4.60 2.82
CA PRO A 109 -12.39 -4.42 2.88
C PRO A 109 -12.88 -3.78 4.17
N GLU A 110 -12.33 -4.18 5.33
CA GLU A 110 -12.74 -3.61 6.61
C GLU A 110 -12.33 -2.13 6.76
N ILE A 111 -11.21 -1.75 6.14
CA ILE A 111 -10.74 -0.35 6.13
C ILE A 111 -11.61 0.48 5.19
N VAL A 112 -11.91 -0.01 3.99
CA VAL A 112 -12.83 0.65 3.05
C VAL A 112 -14.18 0.89 3.69
N ASP A 113 -14.73 -0.11 4.37
CA ASP A 113 -15.99 0.00 5.12
C ASP A 113 -15.91 1.05 6.24
N ALA A 114 -14.79 1.11 6.96
CA ALA A 114 -14.57 2.10 8.01
C ALA A 114 -14.41 3.53 7.47
N VAL A 115 -13.78 3.67 6.31
CA VAL A 115 -13.58 4.96 5.63
C VAL A 115 -14.90 5.54 5.15
N ASP A 116 -15.85 4.71 4.69
CA ASP A 116 -17.20 5.11 4.33
C ASP A 116 -17.22 6.33 3.37
N ASN A 117 -16.39 6.32 2.35
CA ASN A 117 -16.21 7.40 1.36
C ASN A 117 -15.78 8.77 1.93
N LYS A 118 -15.29 8.84 3.18
CA LYS A 118 -14.84 10.10 3.81
C LYS A 118 -13.40 10.47 3.45
N ALA A 119 -12.64 9.53 2.91
CA ALA A 119 -11.28 9.70 2.44
C ALA A 119 -11.02 8.79 1.24
N THR A 120 -10.00 9.14 0.45
CA THR A 120 -9.54 8.27 -0.64
C THR A 120 -8.73 7.10 -0.08
N VAL A 121 -8.93 5.90 -0.61
CA VAL A 121 -8.23 4.69 -0.16
C VAL A 121 -7.16 4.29 -1.18
N PHE A 122 -5.90 4.41 -0.78
CA PHE A 122 -4.77 3.83 -1.51
C PHE A 122 -4.44 2.46 -0.94
N PHE A 123 -3.90 1.59 -1.78
CA PHE A 123 -3.49 0.25 -1.39
C PHE A 123 -2.14 -0.13 -2.01
N ASP A 124 -1.26 -0.79 -1.25
CA ASP A 124 -0.11 -1.52 -1.78
C ASP A 124 0.10 -2.87 -1.07
N GLY A 125 0.93 -3.66 -1.69
CA GLY A 125 1.33 -4.97 -1.15
C GLY A 125 0.84 -6.14 -1.99
N GLY A 126 1.79 -7.00 -2.41
CA GLY A 126 1.48 -8.20 -3.17
C GLY A 126 1.16 -7.99 -4.65
N ILE A 127 1.18 -6.77 -5.16
CA ILE A 127 0.88 -6.47 -6.56
C ILE A 127 2.03 -6.91 -7.47
N MET A 128 1.79 -7.96 -8.25
CA MET A 128 2.73 -8.54 -9.21
C MET A 128 2.14 -8.65 -10.62
N ARG A 129 0.82 -8.65 -10.75
CA ARG A 129 0.08 -8.82 -12.01
C ARG A 129 -1.05 -7.80 -12.12
N GLY A 130 -1.51 -7.53 -13.34
CA GLY A 130 -2.69 -6.69 -13.57
C GLY A 130 -3.95 -7.20 -12.89
N THR A 131 -4.10 -8.51 -12.76
CA THR A 131 -5.21 -9.13 -12.01
C THR A 131 -5.17 -8.82 -10.51
N ASP A 132 -3.98 -8.58 -9.92
CA ASP A 132 -3.89 -8.17 -8.51
C ASP A 132 -4.36 -6.73 -8.34
N VAL A 133 -4.11 -5.87 -9.33
CA VAL A 133 -4.67 -4.51 -9.37
C VAL A 133 -6.20 -4.57 -9.41
N VAL A 134 -6.76 -5.37 -10.33
CA VAL A 134 -8.23 -5.54 -10.46
C VAL A 134 -8.84 -6.03 -9.14
N LYS A 135 -8.22 -6.99 -8.44
CA LYS A 135 -8.68 -7.45 -7.13
C LYS A 135 -8.73 -6.33 -6.09
N ALA A 136 -7.66 -5.53 -6.00
CA ALA A 136 -7.60 -4.44 -5.05
C ALA A 136 -8.66 -3.37 -5.31
N LEU A 137 -8.86 -2.99 -6.59
CA LEU A 137 -9.92 -2.07 -7.00
C LEU A 137 -11.31 -2.64 -6.72
N SER A 138 -11.54 -3.93 -7.02
CA SER A 138 -12.80 -4.61 -6.70
C SER A 138 -13.12 -4.66 -5.21
N LEU A 139 -12.11 -4.59 -4.34
CA LEU A 139 -12.25 -4.52 -2.89
C LEU A 139 -12.38 -3.07 -2.36
N GLY A 140 -12.45 -2.08 -3.24
CA GLY A 140 -12.73 -0.70 -2.90
C GLY A 140 -11.50 0.20 -2.74
N ALA A 141 -10.31 -0.21 -3.19
CA ALA A 141 -9.21 0.73 -3.32
C ALA A 141 -9.46 1.68 -4.50
N ASP A 142 -9.16 2.97 -4.32
CA ASP A 142 -9.23 3.96 -5.40
C ASP A 142 -7.94 3.99 -6.23
N ILE A 143 -6.79 3.77 -5.58
CA ILE A 143 -5.46 3.76 -6.20
C ILE A 143 -4.64 2.59 -5.68
N VAL A 144 -3.91 1.95 -6.60
CA VAL A 144 -3.06 0.80 -6.30
C VAL A 144 -1.59 1.13 -6.53
N GLY A 145 -0.78 0.94 -5.50
CA GLY A 145 0.65 1.17 -5.50
C GLY A 145 1.46 -0.10 -5.81
N ILE A 146 2.61 0.10 -6.44
CA ILE A 146 3.54 -0.97 -6.81
C ILE A 146 4.87 -0.72 -6.10
N GLY A 147 5.38 -1.72 -5.39
CA GLY A 147 6.68 -1.63 -4.73
C GLY A 147 7.75 -2.52 -5.36
N ARG A 148 7.85 -3.76 -4.91
CA ARG A 148 8.96 -4.68 -5.33
C ARG A 148 8.99 -4.97 -6.83
N LEU A 149 7.85 -5.04 -7.49
CA LEU A 149 7.80 -5.29 -8.95
C LEU A 149 8.52 -4.18 -9.71
N GLN A 150 8.30 -2.90 -9.35
CA GLN A 150 9.01 -1.76 -9.91
C GLN A 150 10.51 -1.84 -9.62
N GLY A 151 10.89 -2.21 -8.38
CA GLY A 151 12.30 -2.38 -8.02
C GLY A 151 13.00 -3.48 -8.82
N LEU A 152 12.32 -4.59 -9.08
CA LEU A 152 12.81 -5.68 -9.93
C LEU A 152 12.97 -5.23 -11.38
N ALA A 153 12.00 -4.51 -11.94
CA ALA A 153 12.08 -3.96 -13.29
C ALA A 153 13.24 -2.96 -13.41
N ALA A 154 13.41 -2.06 -12.45
CA ALA A 154 14.52 -1.12 -12.41
C ALA A 154 15.88 -1.83 -12.40
N ALA A 155 16.02 -2.88 -11.60
CA ALA A 155 17.24 -3.68 -11.53
C ALA A 155 17.51 -4.47 -12.82
N ALA A 156 16.47 -4.93 -13.52
CA ALA A 156 16.58 -5.71 -14.74
C ALA A 156 16.99 -4.90 -15.97
N GLY A 157 16.54 -3.64 -16.09
CA GLY A 157 16.80 -2.85 -17.29
C GLY A 157 16.47 -1.36 -17.17
N GLY A 158 16.53 -0.81 -15.94
CA GLY A 158 16.33 0.62 -15.72
C GLY A 158 14.95 1.12 -16.15
N SER A 159 14.91 2.33 -16.69
CA SER A 159 13.66 2.98 -17.12
C SER A 159 12.91 2.22 -18.20
N ALA A 160 13.63 1.62 -19.17
CA ALA A 160 13.00 0.85 -20.25
C ALA A 160 12.24 -0.37 -19.72
N ALA A 161 12.80 -1.08 -18.74
CA ALA A 161 12.13 -2.22 -18.13
C ALA A 161 10.95 -1.79 -17.24
N ILE A 162 11.05 -0.65 -16.56
CA ILE A 162 9.90 -0.07 -15.81
C ILE A 162 8.76 0.26 -16.78
N PHE A 163 9.07 0.93 -17.89
CA PHE A 163 8.06 1.25 -18.90
C PHE A 163 7.38 -0.02 -19.42
N ARG A 164 8.19 -1.04 -19.78
CA ARG A 164 7.64 -2.33 -20.25
C ARG A 164 6.81 -3.04 -19.21
N MET A 165 7.19 -2.98 -17.95
CA MET A 165 6.41 -3.53 -16.83
C MET A 165 5.04 -2.86 -16.74
N LEU A 166 4.97 -1.53 -16.87
CA LEU A 166 3.69 -0.79 -16.82
C LEU A 166 2.80 -1.16 -18.01
N GLU A 167 3.34 -1.25 -19.22
CA GLU A 167 2.59 -1.72 -20.40
C GLU A 167 2.01 -3.13 -20.20
N LEU A 168 2.78 -4.03 -19.59
CA LEU A 168 2.32 -5.40 -19.33
C LEU A 168 1.20 -5.41 -18.29
N LEU A 169 1.31 -4.63 -17.22
CA LEU A 169 0.25 -4.50 -16.21
C LEU A 169 -1.03 -3.93 -16.83
N GLU A 170 -0.92 -2.88 -17.64
CA GLU A 170 -2.05 -2.29 -18.35
C GLU A 170 -2.74 -3.32 -19.25
N LEU A 171 -1.97 -4.05 -20.07
CA LEU A 171 -2.50 -5.11 -20.92
C LEU A 171 -3.22 -6.19 -20.12
N GLU A 172 -2.67 -6.62 -19.00
CA GLU A 172 -3.29 -7.61 -18.13
C GLU A 172 -4.59 -7.09 -17.49
N ILE A 173 -4.62 -5.82 -17.05
CA ILE A 173 -5.81 -5.17 -16.52
C ILE A 173 -6.91 -5.14 -17.59
N ILE A 174 -6.60 -4.61 -18.78
CA ILE A 174 -7.55 -4.51 -19.90
C ILE A 174 -8.08 -5.90 -20.28
N THR A 175 -7.20 -6.90 -20.33
CA THR A 175 -7.60 -8.27 -20.64
C THR A 175 -8.54 -8.83 -19.59
N CYS A 176 -8.24 -8.60 -18.31
CA CYS A 176 -9.07 -9.04 -17.19
C CYS A 176 -10.46 -8.40 -17.25
N LEU A 177 -10.55 -7.08 -17.44
CA LEU A 177 -11.81 -6.35 -17.54
C LEU A 177 -12.68 -6.88 -18.68
N ARG A 178 -12.08 -7.11 -19.86
CA ARG A 178 -12.78 -7.68 -21.01
C ARG A 178 -13.33 -9.08 -20.75
N LEU A 179 -12.56 -9.93 -20.07
CA LEU A 179 -12.99 -11.28 -19.68
C LEU A 179 -14.10 -11.26 -18.63
N LEU A 180 -14.14 -10.24 -17.78
CA LEU A 180 -15.21 -10.01 -16.81
C LEU A 180 -16.46 -9.35 -17.45
N GLY A 181 -16.38 -8.90 -18.71
CA GLY A 181 -17.45 -8.18 -19.38
C GLY A 181 -17.63 -6.75 -18.91
N ILE A 182 -16.58 -6.13 -18.37
CA ILE A 182 -16.58 -4.77 -17.81
C ILE A 182 -15.92 -3.82 -18.81
N ASN A 183 -16.55 -2.67 -19.03
CA ASN A 183 -16.04 -1.62 -19.92
C ASN A 183 -15.39 -0.45 -19.19
N ASP A 184 -15.76 -0.23 -17.93
CA ASP A 184 -15.23 0.84 -17.09
C ASP A 184 -14.69 0.25 -15.78
N ILE A 185 -13.53 0.72 -15.36
CA ILE A 185 -12.91 0.30 -14.11
C ILE A 185 -13.76 0.71 -12.88
N ALA A 186 -14.58 1.75 -13.03
CA ALA A 186 -15.51 2.21 -12.00
C ALA A 186 -16.65 1.23 -11.72
N ASP A 187 -16.91 0.28 -12.63
CA ASP A 187 -17.91 -0.77 -12.45
C ASP A 187 -17.40 -1.94 -11.59
N LEU A 188 -16.09 -1.96 -11.25
CA LEU A 188 -15.50 -3.00 -10.42
C LEU A 188 -16.07 -2.95 -9.00
N ASN A 189 -16.42 -4.11 -8.49
CA ASN A 189 -16.89 -4.28 -7.11
C ASN A 189 -16.63 -5.71 -6.62
N SER A 190 -16.91 -5.97 -5.36
CA SER A 190 -16.60 -7.25 -4.70
C SER A 190 -17.34 -8.46 -5.28
N THR A 191 -18.42 -8.27 -6.05
CA THR A 191 -19.16 -9.40 -6.68
C THR A 191 -18.38 -10.11 -7.78
N PHE A 192 -17.32 -9.48 -8.31
CA PHE A 192 -16.39 -10.11 -9.27
C PHE A 192 -15.33 -10.98 -8.59
N LEU A 193 -15.33 -11.08 -7.27
CA LEU A 193 -14.38 -11.87 -6.50
C LEU A 193 -15.09 -13.05 -5.85
N THR A 194 -14.37 -14.16 -5.74
CA THR A 194 -14.74 -15.27 -4.87
C THR A 194 -13.73 -15.38 -3.74
N GLU A 195 -14.20 -15.75 -2.55
CA GLU A 195 -13.27 -16.18 -1.51
C GLU A 195 -12.51 -17.41 -2.00
N ASP A 196 -11.24 -17.50 -1.59
CA ASP A 196 -10.42 -18.66 -1.89
C ASP A 196 -11.10 -19.90 -1.26
N VAL A 197 -11.73 -20.67 -2.11
CA VAL A 197 -12.20 -21.98 -1.71
C VAL A 197 -10.91 -22.74 -1.44
N SER A 198 -10.56 -22.92 -0.16
CA SER A 198 -9.48 -23.78 0.23
C SER A 198 -9.69 -25.09 -0.56
N LEU A 199 -8.82 -25.33 -1.54
CA LEU A 199 -8.72 -26.65 -2.13
C LEU A 199 -8.44 -27.54 -0.92
N GLY A 200 -9.52 -28.15 -0.41
CA GLY A 200 -9.46 -29.07 0.71
C GLY A 200 -8.30 -30.00 0.42
N SER A 201 -7.50 -30.28 1.41
CA SER A 201 -6.31 -31.10 1.31
C SER A 201 -6.50 -32.12 0.20
N LEU A 202 -5.85 -31.90 -0.92
CA LEU A 202 -5.73 -32.93 -1.93
C LEU A 202 -4.98 -34.05 -1.22
N ASP A 203 -5.74 -35.04 -0.73
CA ASP A 203 -5.22 -36.34 -0.34
C ASP A 203 -4.69 -37.05 -1.59
N VAL A 204 -3.65 -36.45 -2.19
CA VAL A 204 -2.98 -37.01 -3.39
C VAL A 204 -1.93 -38.06 -3.00
N LEU A 205 -1.86 -38.47 -1.73
CA LEU A 205 -0.87 -39.44 -1.23
C LEU A 205 -1.47 -40.70 -0.64
N SER A 206 -2.72 -41.03 -0.98
CA SER A 206 -3.31 -42.36 -0.61
C SER A 206 -3.79 -43.11 -1.85
N ALA A 207 -2.88 -43.41 -2.77
CA ALA A 207 -3.06 -44.43 -3.79
C ALA A 207 -1.71 -45.13 -4.04
#